data_ef3455929cb2ec6c1d8d39f379778083
#
_entry.id   ef3455929cb2ec6c1d8d39f379778083
#
_cell.length_a   1.000
_cell.length_b   1.000
_cell.length_c   1.000
_cell.angle_alpha   90.00
_cell.angle_beta   90.00
_cell.angle_gamma   90.00
#
_symmetry.space_group_name_H-M   'P 1'
#
loop_
_entity.id
_entity.type
_entity.pdbx_description
1 polymer ?
#
loop_
_entity_poly.entity_id
_entity_poly.type
_entity_poly.pdbx_seq_one_letter_code
_entity_poly.pdbx_strand_id
1 'polypeptide(L)'
;MELCIRYAKDMHNLSVEQISDLMGEASHFTLYKWMESGRMPAIKIRPFEHACRCDYVTHYLAYSANKLVINIPTGRKAEHKELNDLSIFTHTAIAELISFWEGKEDQEQVISSLSTLIEDLAHQRGNVAKSQQPELNLLEADA
;
A
#
# COMPACT_ATOMS: atom_id res chain seq x y z
N MET A 1 -4.77 -3.86 15.67
CA MET A 1 -4.50 -5.32 15.66
C MET A 1 -5.80 -6.12 15.52
N GLU A 2 -6.81 -5.93 16.35
CA GLU A 2 -8.08 -6.70 16.29
C GLU A 2 -8.75 -6.68 14.92
N LEU A 3 -8.77 -5.54 14.23
CA LEU A 3 -9.32 -5.43 12.88
C LEU A 3 -8.56 -6.31 11.88
N CYS A 4 -7.23 -6.39 11.97
CA CYS A 4 -6.43 -7.27 11.11
C CYS A 4 -6.75 -8.74 11.37
N ILE A 5 -6.85 -9.14 12.64
CA ILE A 5 -7.20 -10.53 13.03
C ILE A 5 -8.60 -10.88 12.52
N ARG A 6 -9.57 -9.98 12.70
CA ARG A 6 -10.94 -10.17 12.21
C ARG A 6 -10.95 -10.34 10.69
N TYR A 7 -10.28 -9.44 9.97
CA TYR A 7 -10.16 -9.52 8.52
C TYR A 7 -9.54 -10.84 8.06
N ALA A 8 -8.42 -11.25 8.69
CA ALA A 8 -7.75 -12.51 8.38
C ALA A 8 -8.65 -13.73 8.62
N LYS A 9 -9.47 -13.69 9.69
CA LYS A 9 -10.44 -14.74 9.97
C LYS A 9 -11.57 -14.76 8.96
N ASP A 10 -12.19 -13.61 8.68
CA ASP A 10 -13.40 -13.51 7.88
C ASP A 10 -13.12 -13.75 6.39
N MET A 11 -11.99 -13.23 5.87
CA MET A 11 -11.64 -13.28 4.46
C MET A 11 -10.74 -14.47 4.09
N HIS A 12 -9.95 -14.99 5.04
CA HIS A 12 -8.93 -16.00 4.77
C HIS A 12 -9.02 -17.22 5.69
N ASN A 13 -10.00 -17.26 6.60
CA ASN A 13 -10.20 -18.33 7.57
C ASN A 13 -8.94 -18.66 8.40
N LEU A 14 -8.14 -17.64 8.72
CA LEU A 14 -6.91 -17.78 9.51
C LEU A 14 -7.21 -17.60 11.01
N SER A 15 -6.75 -18.54 11.82
CA SER A 15 -6.77 -18.41 13.27
C SER A 15 -5.58 -17.59 13.80
N VAL A 16 -5.65 -17.14 15.04
CA VAL A 16 -4.55 -16.41 15.70
C VAL A 16 -3.28 -17.26 15.74
N GLU A 17 -3.42 -18.56 15.97
CA GLU A 17 -2.31 -19.51 15.99
C GLU A 17 -1.64 -19.60 14.62
N GLN A 18 -2.42 -19.72 13.55
CA GLN A 18 -1.90 -19.76 12.17
C GLN A 18 -1.21 -18.45 11.79
N ILE A 19 -1.77 -17.30 12.20
CA ILE A 19 -1.12 -16.00 12.00
C ILE A 19 0.22 -15.95 12.72
N SER A 20 0.27 -16.41 13.98
CA SER A 20 1.51 -16.50 14.77
C SER A 20 2.57 -17.38 14.09
N ASP A 21 2.17 -18.54 13.57
CA ASP A 21 3.05 -19.45 12.83
C ASP A 21 3.59 -18.79 11.54
N LEU A 22 2.73 -18.10 10.78
CA LEU A 22 3.12 -17.34 9.57
C LEU A 22 4.09 -16.20 9.90
N MET A 23 4.01 -15.62 11.08
CA MET A 23 4.95 -14.58 11.55
C MET A 23 6.29 -15.17 12.02
N GLY A 24 6.41 -16.49 12.14
CA GLY A 24 7.57 -17.18 12.69
C GLY A 24 7.75 -16.96 14.20
N GLU A 25 6.65 -16.75 14.94
CA GLU A 25 6.72 -16.64 16.39
C GLU A 25 6.86 -18.02 17.05
N ALA A 26 7.71 -18.10 18.07
CA ALA A 26 7.93 -19.34 18.79
C ALA A 26 6.69 -19.82 19.59
N SER A 27 5.75 -18.92 19.86
CA SER A 27 4.52 -19.21 20.60
C SER A 27 3.41 -18.22 20.26
N HIS A 28 2.22 -18.75 19.97
CA HIS A 28 1.02 -17.96 19.74
C HIS A 28 0.59 -17.12 20.97
N PHE A 29 0.99 -17.50 22.18
CA PHE A 29 0.77 -16.69 23.37
C PHE A 29 1.44 -15.31 23.29
N THR A 30 2.51 -15.17 22.52
CA THR A 30 3.16 -13.88 22.28
C THR A 30 2.20 -12.92 21.54
N LEU A 31 1.53 -13.41 20.52
CA LEU A 31 0.55 -12.62 19.75
C LEU A 31 -0.66 -12.26 20.63
N TYR A 32 -1.18 -13.18 21.43
CA TYR A 32 -2.25 -12.89 22.39
C TYR A 32 -1.88 -11.77 23.38
N LYS A 33 -0.65 -11.82 23.94
CA LYS A 33 -0.15 -10.77 24.84
C LYS A 33 -0.06 -9.40 24.16
N TRP A 34 0.33 -9.37 22.88
CA TRP A 34 0.35 -8.11 22.12
C TRP A 34 -1.05 -7.59 21.84
N MET A 35 -2.01 -8.47 21.57
CA MET A 35 -3.42 -8.09 21.39
C MET A 35 -4.00 -7.51 22.67
N GLU A 36 -3.77 -8.15 23.82
CA GLU A 36 -4.26 -7.72 25.12
C GLU A 36 -3.63 -6.39 25.57
N SER A 37 -2.31 -6.25 25.42
CA SER A 37 -1.56 -5.09 25.90
C SER A 37 -1.51 -3.92 24.90
N GLY A 38 -1.80 -4.16 23.64
CA GLY A 38 -1.59 -3.20 22.54
C GLY A 38 -0.10 -2.91 22.25
N ARG A 39 0.83 -3.71 22.77
CA ARG A 39 2.28 -3.46 22.73
C ARG A 39 3.02 -4.41 21.81
N MET A 40 2.71 -4.40 20.53
CA MET A 40 3.49 -5.13 19.53
C MET A 40 4.77 -4.35 19.18
N PRO A 41 5.95 -5.01 19.14
CA PRO A 41 7.19 -4.36 18.69
C PRO A 41 7.04 -3.86 17.25
N ALA A 42 7.57 -2.67 16.95
CA ALA A 42 7.43 -2.05 15.63
C ALA A 42 7.96 -2.93 14.50
N ILE A 43 9.06 -3.68 14.74
CA ILE A 43 9.63 -4.63 13.77
C ILE A 43 8.66 -5.78 13.40
N LYS A 44 7.67 -6.05 14.24
CA LYS A 44 6.68 -7.12 14.02
C LYS A 44 5.43 -6.64 13.28
N ILE A 45 5.26 -5.33 13.06
CA ILE A 45 4.10 -4.78 12.37
C ILE A 45 4.00 -5.35 10.94
N ARG A 46 5.07 -5.26 10.14
CA ARG A 46 5.04 -5.77 8.76
C ARG A 46 4.85 -7.29 8.67
N PRO A 47 5.56 -8.15 9.42
CA PRO A 47 5.27 -9.58 9.48
C PRO A 47 3.81 -9.88 9.87
N PHE A 48 3.26 -9.14 10.84
CA PHE A 48 1.88 -9.30 11.29
C PHE A 48 0.86 -8.95 10.19
N GLU A 49 1.02 -7.79 9.55
CA GLU A 49 0.16 -7.37 8.45
C GLU A 49 0.23 -8.32 7.25
N HIS A 50 1.45 -8.78 6.92
CA HIS A 50 1.65 -9.76 5.86
C HIS A 50 0.94 -11.09 6.18
N ALA A 51 1.03 -11.58 7.40
CA ALA A 51 0.34 -12.78 7.85
C ALA A 51 -1.19 -12.60 7.82
N CYS A 52 -1.69 -11.42 8.21
CA CYS A 52 -3.12 -11.08 8.17
C CYS A 52 -3.63 -10.73 6.77
N ARG A 53 -2.74 -10.50 5.79
CA ARG A 53 -3.04 -10.04 4.42
C ARG A 53 -3.80 -8.72 4.37
N CYS A 54 -3.43 -7.79 5.25
CA CYS A 54 -3.98 -6.43 5.31
C CYS A 54 -2.93 -5.49 5.91
N ASP A 55 -3.16 -4.19 5.83
CA ASP A 55 -2.23 -3.13 6.24
C ASP A 55 -2.87 -2.07 7.15
N TYR A 56 -3.90 -2.46 7.90
CA TYR A 56 -4.66 -1.55 8.76
C TYR A 56 -3.84 -0.87 9.86
N VAL A 57 -2.77 -1.51 10.37
CA VAL A 57 -1.89 -0.88 11.36
C VAL A 57 -1.06 0.22 10.72
N THR A 58 -0.51 -0.05 9.52
CA THR A 58 0.23 0.93 8.72
C THR A 58 -0.65 2.14 8.37
N HIS A 59 -1.89 1.90 7.90
CA HIS A 59 -2.87 2.97 7.63
C HIS A 59 -3.19 3.78 8.88
N TYR A 60 -3.43 3.12 10.02
CA TYR A 60 -3.69 3.81 11.28
C TYR A 60 -2.52 4.69 11.72
N LEU A 61 -1.30 4.18 11.66
CA LEU A 61 -0.10 4.93 12.04
C LEU A 61 0.12 6.14 11.11
N ALA A 62 -0.04 5.95 9.82
CA ALA A 62 0.08 7.03 8.85
C ALA A 62 -1.01 8.09 9.05
N TYR A 63 -2.27 7.68 9.18
CA TYR A 63 -3.39 8.59 9.41
C TYR A 63 -3.24 9.38 10.71
N SER A 64 -2.80 8.72 11.81
CA SER A 64 -2.55 9.41 13.10
C SER A 64 -1.44 10.46 13.02
N ALA A 65 -0.53 10.31 12.05
CA ALA A 65 0.54 11.26 11.74
C ALA A 65 0.17 12.25 10.61
N ASN A 66 -1.10 12.31 10.21
CA ASN A 66 -1.59 13.11 9.08
C ASN A 66 -0.83 12.80 7.77
N LYS A 67 -0.62 11.51 7.48
CA LYS A 67 0.01 10.99 6.27
C LYS A 67 -0.97 10.14 5.49
N LEU A 68 -0.81 10.12 4.18
CA LEU A 68 -1.54 9.25 3.27
C LEU A 68 -0.68 8.01 2.96
N VAL A 69 -1.29 6.84 3.00
CA VAL A 69 -0.71 5.60 2.46
C VAL A 69 -1.28 5.39 1.07
N ILE A 70 -0.41 5.17 0.10
CA ILE A 70 -0.76 4.85 -1.28
C ILE A 70 -0.02 3.59 -1.72
N ASN A 71 -0.63 2.81 -2.60
CA ASN A 71 0.04 1.70 -3.25
C ASN A 71 0.96 2.24 -4.34
N ILE A 72 2.21 1.78 -4.36
CA ILE A 72 3.14 2.12 -5.44
C ILE A 72 3.13 0.96 -6.43
N PRO A 73 2.54 1.11 -7.62
CA PRO A 73 2.56 0.07 -8.63
C PRO A 73 3.99 -0.35 -8.95
N THR A 74 4.22 -1.66 -9.06
CA THR A 74 5.52 -2.21 -9.50
C THR A 74 5.41 -2.54 -10.99
N GLY A 75 6.39 -2.09 -11.79
CA GLY A 75 6.38 -2.32 -13.23
C GLY A 75 7.64 -1.82 -13.92
N ARG A 76 7.69 -2.03 -15.23
CA ARG A 76 8.76 -1.52 -16.11
C ARG A 76 8.70 0.01 -16.24
N LYS A 77 9.76 0.59 -16.84
CA LYS A 77 9.78 2.02 -17.21
C LYS A 77 8.59 2.34 -18.12
N ALA A 78 7.97 3.50 -17.88
CA ALA A 78 6.84 3.97 -18.68
C ALA A 78 7.26 4.23 -20.14
N GLU A 79 6.41 3.82 -21.07
CA GLU A 79 6.51 4.20 -22.48
C GLU A 79 5.89 5.60 -22.70
N HIS A 80 6.26 6.26 -23.81
CA HIS A 80 5.70 7.58 -24.14
C HIS A 80 4.17 7.60 -24.22
N LYS A 81 3.55 6.49 -24.64
CA LYS A 81 2.09 6.36 -24.68
C LYS A 81 1.49 6.42 -23.27
N GLU A 82 2.08 5.70 -22.33
CA GLU A 82 1.64 5.67 -20.91
C GLU A 82 1.74 7.06 -20.26
N LEU A 83 2.77 7.84 -20.59
CA LEU A 83 2.91 9.22 -20.10
C LEU A 83 1.85 10.15 -20.70
N ASN A 84 1.46 9.95 -21.96
CA ASN A 84 0.38 10.70 -22.56
C ASN A 84 -0.97 10.36 -21.93
N ASP A 85 -1.23 9.07 -21.68
CA ASP A 85 -2.46 8.59 -21.03
C ASP A 85 -2.54 9.13 -19.59
N LEU A 86 -1.41 9.15 -18.85
CA LEU A 86 -1.32 9.79 -17.53
C LEU A 86 -1.63 11.29 -17.59
N SER A 87 -1.14 11.99 -18.61
CA SER A 87 -1.46 13.42 -18.80
C SER A 87 -2.96 13.65 -19.01
N ILE A 88 -3.60 12.83 -19.86
CA ILE A 88 -5.05 12.90 -20.09
C ILE A 88 -5.80 12.61 -18.79
N PHE A 89 -5.43 11.55 -18.07
CA PHE A 89 -6.06 11.20 -16.79
C PHE A 89 -5.89 12.31 -15.74
N THR A 90 -4.72 12.96 -15.68
CA THR A 90 -4.49 14.10 -14.78
C THR A 90 -5.48 15.23 -15.03
N HIS A 91 -5.71 15.59 -16.30
CA HIS A 91 -6.69 16.63 -16.65
C HIS A 91 -8.11 16.22 -16.26
N THR A 92 -8.47 14.95 -16.44
CA THR A 92 -9.79 14.43 -16.07
C THR A 92 -9.99 14.50 -14.54
N ALA A 93 -9.03 14.02 -13.75
CA ALA A 93 -9.12 14.06 -12.29
C ALA A 93 -9.21 15.50 -11.73
N ILE A 94 -8.50 16.43 -12.33
CA ILE A 94 -8.61 17.87 -11.97
C ILE A 94 -9.96 18.43 -12.35
N ALA A 95 -10.52 18.08 -13.51
CA ALA A 95 -11.86 18.52 -13.91
C ALA A 95 -12.95 17.98 -12.99
N GLU A 96 -12.85 16.70 -12.57
CA GLU A 96 -13.74 16.09 -11.57
C GLU A 96 -13.65 16.83 -10.23
N LEU A 97 -12.43 17.16 -9.76
CA LEU A 97 -12.23 17.93 -8.53
C LEU A 97 -12.89 19.31 -8.59
N ILE A 98 -12.79 20.01 -9.74
CA ILE A 98 -13.45 21.31 -9.93
C ILE A 98 -14.98 21.12 -9.90
N SER A 99 -15.50 20.12 -10.61
CA SER A 99 -16.94 19.80 -10.67
C SER A 99 -17.48 19.42 -9.28
N PHE A 100 -16.69 18.76 -8.44
CA PHE A 100 -17.05 18.45 -7.06
C PHE A 100 -17.30 19.74 -6.25
N TRP A 101 -16.40 20.71 -6.34
CA TRP A 101 -16.57 21.99 -5.63
C TRP A 101 -17.73 22.83 -6.19
N GLU A 102 -18.19 22.53 -7.38
CA GLU A 102 -19.42 23.09 -7.96
C GLU A 102 -20.69 22.30 -7.56
N GLY A 103 -20.53 21.21 -6.81
CA GLY A 103 -21.64 20.36 -6.35
C GLY A 103 -22.21 19.42 -7.41
N LYS A 104 -21.43 19.08 -8.43
CA LYS A 104 -21.85 18.27 -9.59
C LYS A 104 -21.34 16.83 -9.57
N GLU A 105 -20.34 16.53 -8.74
CA GLU A 105 -19.68 15.23 -8.66
C GLU A 105 -19.75 14.63 -7.27
N ASP A 106 -19.67 13.30 -7.19
CA ASP A 106 -19.68 12.56 -5.93
C ASP A 106 -18.30 12.55 -5.27
N GLN A 107 -18.29 12.66 -3.93
CA GLN A 107 -17.07 12.68 -3.12
C GLN A 107 -16.23 11.41 -3.29
N GLU A 108 -16.88 10.23 -3.29
CA GLU A 108 -16.18 8.94 -3.35
C GLU A 108 -15.46 8.76 -4.69
N GLN A 109 -16.12 9.15 -5.78
CA GLN A 109 -15.55 9.11 -7.12
C GLN A 109 -14.32 10.01 -7.24
N VAL A 110 -14.41 11.26 -6.78
CA VAL A 110 -13.28 12.21 -6.85
C VAL A 110 -12.12 11.75 -6.00
N ILE A 111 -12.35 11.23 -4.79
CA ILE A 111 -11.30 10.66 -3.94
C ILE A 111 -10.62 9.47 -4.64
N SER A 112 -11.39 8.60 -5.29
CA SER A 112 -10.86 7.44 -6.02
C SER A 112 -9.96 7.89 -7.19
N SER A 113 -10.42 8.82 -8.02
CA SER A 113 -9.64 9.37 -9.14
C SER A 113 -8.35 10.05 -8.66
N LEU A 114 -8.42 10.86 -7.61
CA LEU A 114 -7.24 11.51 -7.03
C LEU A 114 -6.27 10.50 -6.42
N SER A 115 -6.75 9.45 -5.77
CA SER A 115 -5.90 8.39 -5.20
C SER A 115 -5.15 7.65 -6.31
N THR A 116 -5.83 7.26 -7.38
CA THR A 116 -5.21 6.63 -8.55
C THR A 116 -4.16 7.53 -9.19
N LEU A 117 -4.47 8.83 -9.36
CA LEU A 117 -3.50 9.78 -9.91
C LEU A 117 -2.24 9.91 -9.04
N ILE A 118 -2.39 9.94 -7.72
CA ILE A 118 -1.25 10.00 -6.79
C ILE A 118 -0.41 8.72 -6.87
N GLU A 119 -1.03 7.56 -6.99
CA GLU A 119 -0.34 6.27 -7.16
C GLU A 119 0.47 6.23 -8.45
N ASP A 120 -0.10 6.65 -9.57
CA ASP A 120 0.57 6.73 -10.86
C ASP A 120 1.76 7.71 -10.83
N LEU A 121 1.57 8.89 -10.25
CA LEU A 121 2.66 9.87 -10.09
C LEU A 121 3.76 9.35 -9.15
N ALA A 122 3.42 8.63 -8.08
CA ALA A 122 4.39 8.00 -7.20
C ALA A 122 5.19 6.91 -7.92
N HIS A 123 4.55 6.13 -8.81
CA HIS A 123 5.22 5.17 -9.69
C HIS A 123 6.24 5.87 -10.59
N GLN A 124 5.83 6.94 -11.30
CA GLN A 124 6.73 7.68 -12.18
C GLN A 124 7.90 8.33 -11.41
N ARG A 125 7.64 8.88 -10.22
CA ARG A 125 8.71 9.36 -9.33
C ARG A 125 9.71 8.25 -9.00
N GLY A 126 9.23 7.04 -8.73
CA GLY A 126 10.07 5.86 -8.49
C GLY A 126 10.94 5.51 -9.69
N ASN A 127 10.37 5.54 -10.91
CA ASN A 127 11.08 5.29 -12.16
C ASN A 127 12.19 6.32 -12.40
N VAL A 128 11.91 7.60 -12.18
CA VAL A 128 12.92 8.68 -12.28
C VAL A 128 14.05 8.47 -11.27
N ALA A 129 13.72 8.14 -10.01
CA ALA A 129 14.73 7.90 -8.97
C ALA A 129 15.65 6.71 -9.33
N LYS A 130 15.11 5.66 -9.96
CA LYS A 130 15.86 4.48 -10.39
C LYS A 130 16.65 4.70 -11.69
N SER A 131 16.30 5.69 -12.52
CA SER A 131 16.90 5.90 -13.82
C SER A 131 18.41 6.22 -13.76
N GLN A 132 18.90 6.68 -12.62
CA GLN A 132 20.32 6.97 -12.38
C GLN A 132 21.07 5.79 -11.71
N GLN A 133 20.37 4.72 -11.34
CA GLN A 133 21.00 3.52 -10.81
C GLN A 133 21.23 2.55 -11.99
N PRO A 134 22.48 2.18 -12.31
CA PRO A 134 22.74 1.15 -13.33
C PRO A 134 22.08 -0.15 -12.87
N GLU A 135 21.24 -0.74 -13.71
CA GLU A 135 20.76 -2.09 -13.50
C GLU A 135 21.99 -3.01 -13.47
N LEU A 136 22.16 -3.76 -12.39
CA LEU A 136 23.14 -4.83 -12.33
C LEU A 136 22.69 -5.89 -13.34
N ASN A 137 23.27 -5.88 -14.54
CA ASN A 137 23.13 -6.95 -15.53
C ASN A 137 23.89 -8.18 -15.04
N LEU A 138 23.24 -8.99 -14.20
CA LEU A 138 23.80 -10.24 -13.68
C LEU A 138 23.94 -11.33 -14.77
N LEU A 139 23.48 -11.07 -16.00
CA LEU A 139 23.47 -12.02 -17.11
C LEU A 139 24.63 -11.82 -18.12
N GLU A 140 25.47 -10.79 -17.97
CA GLU A 140 26.62 -10.54 -18.88
C GLU A 140 27.97 -10.98 -18.30
N ALA A 141 27.99 -11.74 -17.20
CA ALA A 141 29.26 -12.17 -16.58
C ALA A 141 29.83 -13.52 -17.10
N ASP A 142 29.18 -14.16 -18.08
CA ASP A 142 29.64 -15.43 -18.69
C ASP A 142 29.72 -15.30 -20.23
N ALA A 143 30.70 -14.51 -20.70
CA ALA A 143 31.13 -14.54 -22.09
C ALA A 143 32.66 -14.40 -22.17
#